data_178ee285da96a43923bfcf57753e4a9c
#
_entry.id   178ee285da96a43923bfcf57753e4a9c
#
_cell.length_a   1.000
_cell.length_b   1.000
_cell.length_c   1.000
_cell.angle_alpha   90.00
_cell.angle_beta   90.00
_cell.angle_gamma   90.00
#
_symmetry.space_group_name_H-M   'P 1'
#
loop_
_entity.id
_entity.type
_entity.pdbx_description
1 polymer ?
#
loop_
_entity_poly.entity_id
_entity_poly.type
_entity_poly.pdbx_seq_one_letter_code
_entity_poly.pdbx_strand_id
1 'polypeptide(L)'
;VIDATLAVFQVDGASLALEHEDGSLRWAVVTDGAAGLLEDTQRELGEGPGLAAYDDAVAVVVVDLATDRRFARLAAVVTPRGLRGVLAVPVVVAGRPVGALSVYATEWCPWSAIDVAAVGAYAGVVAELLRAGMALDARDAEVAELTQALTARVWVEQARGALVATEGLDPAAASERLRARAGASQRTLADVAREVVQDAQRDRTAGMAAERARSRAAEARAEQAEAALEAAQAAASEKDAGADGPPTAPGARHDGS
;
A
#
# COMPACT_ATOMS: atom_id res chain seq x y z
N VAL A 1 16.93 6.62 -20.97
CA VAL A 1 16.56 7.79 -21.77
C VAL A 1 17.72 8.78 -21.80
N ILE A 2 18.27 9.21 -20.66
CA ILE A 2 19.31 10.25 -20.61
C ILE A 2 20.66 9.78 -21.19
N ASP A 3 21.02 8.50 -21.09
CA ASP A 3 22.23 7.94 -21.70
C ASP A 3 22.24 8.02 -23.23
N ALA A 4 21.07 8.00 -23.85
CA ALA A 4 20.92 8.21 -25.29
C ALA A 4 21.28 9.66 -25.69
N THR A 5 21.14 10.63 -24.77
CA THR A 5 21.47 12.03 -25.00
C THR A 5 22.95 12.21 -25.29
N LEU A 6 23.83 11.50 -24.56
CA LEU A 6 25.28 11.58 -24.74
C LEU A 6 25.72 11.15 -26.13
N ALA A 7 25.15 10.04 -26.61
CA ALA A 7 25.52 9.49 -27.93
C ALA A 7 24.98 10.34 -29.10
N VAL A 8 23.79 10.93 -28.93
CA VAL A 8 23.13 11.71 -29.99
C VAL A 8 23.74 13.12 -30.10
N PHE A 9 24.04 13.75 -28.96
CA PHE A 9 24.50 15.15 -28.95
C PHE A 9 26.02 15.31 -28.86
N GLN A 10 26.78 14.21 -28.75
CA GLN A 10 28.25 14.24 -28.58
C GLN A 10 28.68 15.18 -27.45
N VAL A 11 27.99 15.10 -26.33
CA VAL A 11 28.26 15.85 -25.10
C VAL A 11 28.88 14.95 -24.04
N ASP A 12 29.56 15.54 -23.08
CA ASP A 12 30.29 14.78 -22.05
C ASP A 12 29.39 14.34 -20.90
N GLY A 13 28.27 15.04 -20.67
CA GLY A 13 27.29 14.63 -19.70
C GLY A 13 25.96 15.38 -19.83
N ALA A 14 24.97 14.87 -19.09
CA ALA A 14 23.64 15.43 -19.05
C ALA A 14 22.99 15.25 -17.68
N SER A 15 22.05 16.14 -17.38
CA SER A 15 21.22 16.08 -16.17
C SER A 15 19.79 16.45 -16.47
N LEU A 16 18.86 15.89 -15.74
CA LEU A 16 17.47 16.27 -15.68
C LEU A 16 17.14 16.68 -14.25
N ALA A 17 16.83 17.94 -14.03
CA ALA A 17 16.31 18.44 -12.77
C ALA A 17 14.81 18.68 -12.89
N LEU A 18 14.06 18.28 -11.86
CA LEU A 18 12.60 18.42 -11.79
C LEU A 18 12.21 19.22 -10.56
N GLU A 19 11.11 19.95 -10.67
CA GLU A 19 10.49 20.65 -9.55
C GLU A 19 10.00 19.65 -8.51
N HIS A 20 10.40 19.86 -7.27
CA HIS A 20 9.93 19.11 -6.12
C HIS A 20 8.73 19.81 -5.46
N GLU A 21 8.04 19.15 -4.53
CA GLU A 21 6.86 19.68 -3.84
C GLU A 21 7.10 21.01 -3.10
N ASP A 22 8.34 21.26 -2.66
CA ASP A 22 8.77 22.50 -2.02
C ASP A 22 9.09 23.64 -3.00
N GLY A 23 8.87 23.44 -4.31
CA GLY A 23 9.17 24.38 -5.38
C GLY A 23 10.66 24.47 -5.76
N SER A 24 11.53 23.70 -5.12
CA SER A 24 12.95 23.65 -5.49
C SER A 24 13.19 22.69 -6.66
N LEU A 25 14.17 23.02 -7.52
CA LEU A 25 14.68 22.06 -8.50
C LEU A 25 15.64 21.07 -7.84
N ARG A 26 15.41 19.79 -8.11
CA ARG A 26 16.32 18.70 -7.71
C ARG A 26 16.60 17.81 -8.92
N TRP A 27 17.84 17.37 -9.06
CA TRP A 27 18.15 16.43 -10.13
C TRP A 27 17.46 15.07 -9.88
N ALA A 28 16.76 14.63 -10.91
CA ALA A 28 16.13 13.32 -10.93
C ALA A 28 17.05 12.27 -11.55
N VAL A 29 17.84 12.66 -12.55
CA VAL A 29 18.81 11.82 -13.23
C VAL A 29 20.03 12.65 -13.61
N VAL A 30 21.22 12.07 -13.42
CA VAL A 30 22.52 12.58 -13.89
C VAL A 30 23.28 11.45 -14.56
N THR A 31 24.08 11.77 -15.57
CA THR A 31 24.88 10.77 -16.29
C THR A 31 26.17 10.39 -15.55
N ASP A 32 26.71 11.33 -14.78
CA ASP A 32 27.96 11.18 -14.06
C ASP A 32 28.07 12.15 -12.86
N GLY A 33 29.22 12.07 -12.15
CA GLY A 33 29.46 12.92 -10.99
C GLY A 33 29.67 14.40 -11.31
N ALA A 34 30.08 14.74 -12.52
CA ALA A 34 30.26 16.14 -12.93
C ALA A 34 28.90 16.81 -13.21
N ALA A 35 27.99 16.08 -13.85
CA ALA A 35 26.59 16.52 -14.01
C ALA A 35 25.91 16.69 -12.65
N GLY A 36 26.10 15.75 -11.71
CA GLY A 36 25.59 15.87 -10.34
C GLY A 36 26.17 17.10 -9.61
N LEU A 37 27.47 17.33 -9.72
CA LEU A 37 28.11 18.50 -9.15
C LEU A 37 27.52 19.82 -9.72
N LEU A 38 27.28 19.87 -11.03
CA LEU A 38 26.66 21.04 -11.66
C LEU A 38 25.31 21.35 -11.01
N GLU A 39 24.44 20.36 -10.90
CA GLU A 39 23.09 20.53 -10.37
C GLU A 39 23.10 20.87 -8.86
N ASP A 40 23.91 20.19 -8.06
CA ASP A 40 24.02 20.47 -6.63
C ASP A 40 24.57 21.88 -6.39
N THR A 41 25.57 22.32 -7.17
CA THR A 41 26.14 23.66 -7.04
C THR A 41 25.12 24.73 -7.44
N GLN A 42 24.37 24.54 -8.54
CA GLN A 42 23.30 25.45 -8.94
C GLN A 42 22.26 25.61 -7.82
N ARG A 43 21.82 24.51 -7.25
CA ARG A 43 20.84 24.48 -6.15
C ARG A 43 21.36 25.20 -4.90
N GLU A 44 22.62 24.96 -4.51
CA GLU A 44 23.23 25.57 -3.32
C GLU A 44 23.44 27.09 -3.49
N LEU A 45 23.82 27.51 -4.69
CA LEU A 45 24.07 28.94 -4.99
C LEU A 45 22.78 29.70 -5.31
N GLY A 46 21.69 29.01 -5.69
CA GLY A 46 20.47 29.62 -6.21
C GLY A 46 20.69 30.31 -7.56
N GLU A 47 21.73 29.93 -8.33
CA GLU A 47 22.04 30.49 -9.64
C GLU A 47 22.66 29.40 -10.55
N GLY A 48 22.34 29.47 -11.83
CA GLY A 48 22.93 28.58 -12.82
C GLY A 48 22.09 28.47 -14.09
N PRO A 49 22.65 27.85 -15.16
CA PRO A 49 21.97 27.73 -16.46
C PRO A 49 20.66 26.93 -16.36
N GLY A 50 20.63 25.83 -15.58
CA GLY A 50 19.44 25.00 -15.39
C GLY A 50 18.33 25.73 -14.64
N LEU A 51 18.67 26.45 -13.55
CA LEU A 51 17.73 27.27 -12.81
C LEU A 51 17.17 28.41 -13.68
N ALA A 52 18.05 29.12 -14.40
CA ALA A 52 17.62 30.18 -15.29
C ALA A 52 16.72 29.68 -16.43
N ALA A 53 17.03 28.52 -17.00
CA ALA A 53 16.18 27.91 -18.02
C ALA A 53 14.78 27.52 -17.48
N TYR A 54 14.70 27.05 -16.26
CA TYR A 54 13.44 26.74 -15.59
C TYR A 54 12.65 28.00 -15.26
N ASP A 55 13.28 29.01 -14.63
CA ASP A 55 12.63 30.24 -14.16
C ASP A 55 12.09 31.09 -15.33
N ASP A 56 12.90 31.26 -16.39
CA ASP A 56 12.57 32.07 -17.53
C ASP A 56 11.78 31.32 -18.63
N ALA A 57 11.66 30.00 -18.52
CA ALA A 57 11.05 29.12 -19.53
C ALA A 57 11.70 29.25 -20.93
N VAL A 58 12.99 29.55 -21.00
CA VAL A 58 13.76 29.68 -22.25
C VAL A 58 15.09 28.94 -22.17
N ALA A 59 15.61 28.53 -23.32
CA ALA A 59 16.91 27.89 -23.38
C ALA A 59 18.03 28.87 -22.95
N VAL A 60 18.95 28.36 -22.11
CA VAL A 60 20.13 29.09 -21.65
C VAL A 60 21.38 28.46 -22.25
N VAL A 61 22.10 29.27 -23.03
CA VAL A 61 23.34 28.86 -23.69
C VAL A 61 24.52 29.49 -22.96
N VAL A 62 25.47 28.65 -22.54
CA VAL A 62 26.77 29.04 -21.98
C VAL A 62 27.85 28.39 -22.81
N VAL A 63 28.55 29.20 -23.61
CA VAL A 63 29.65 28.71 -24.47
C VAL A 63 30.87 28.31 -23.64
N ASP A 64 31.18 29.08 -22.61
CA ASP A 64 32.27 28.85 -21.69
C ASP A 64 31.99 29.49 -20.32
N LEU A 65 31.75 28.67 -19.32
CA LEU A 65 31.52 29.06 -17.92
C LEU A 65 32.68 29.89 -17.36
N ALA A 66 33.93 29.61 -17.77
CA ALA A 66 35.09 30.36 -17.26
C ALA A 66 35.08 31.84 -17.62
N THR A 67 34.36 32.24 -18.67
CA THR A 67 34.26 33.62 -19.15
C THR A 67 32.85 34.20 -19.02
N ASP A 68 31.84 33.41 -18.70
CA ASP A 68 30.47 33.85 -18.56
C ASP A 68 30.23 34.54 -17.20
N ARG A 69 30.03 35.84 -17.22
CA ARG A 69 29.83 36.62 -15.99
C ARG A 69 28.49 36.40 -15.31
N ARG A 70 27.50 35.82 -15.99
CA ARG A 70 26.17 35.53 -15.43
C ARG A 70 26.27 34.53 -14.30
N PHE A 71 27.21 33.58 -14.43
CA PHE A 71 27.34 32.45 -13.54
C PHE A 71 28.73 32.34 -12.92
N ALA A 72 29.33 33.47 -12.52
CA ALA A 72 30.71 33.53 -12.04
C ALA A 72 30.95 32.71 -10.76
N ARG A 73 29.96 32.66 -9.86
CA ARG A 73 30.05 31.83 -8.61
C ARG A 73 30.00 30.33 -8.93
N LEU A 74 29.10 29.94 -9.80
CA LEU A 74 29.00 28.56 -10.29
C LEU A 74 30.32 28.16 -11.00
N ALA A 75 30.79 28.99 -11.90
CA ALA A 75 32.04 28.78 -12.66
C ALA A 75 33.24 28.52 -11.74
N ALA A 76 33.38 29.27 -10.65
CA ALA A 76 34.47 29.08 -9.67
C ALA A 76 34.51 27.69 -9.06
N VAL A 77 33.38 27.00 -8.95
CA VAL A 77 33.27 25.65 -8.39
C VAL A 77 33.41 24.56 -9.46
N VAL A 78 32.71 24.71 -10.60
CA VAL A 78 32.57 23.61 -11.56
C VAL A 78 33.61 23.60 -12.65
N THR A 79 34.18 24.77 -13.04
CA THR A 79 35.21 24.85 -14.07
C THR A 79 36.51 24.10 -13.70
N PRO A 80 37.01 24.14 -12.44
CA PRO A 80 38.16 23.34 -12.04
C PRO A 80 37.91 21.81 -12.10
N ARG A 81 36.64 21.41 -12.22
CA ARG A 81 36.21 20.01 -12.35
C ARG A 81 35.92 19.60 -13.79
N GLY A 82 36.26 20.46 -14.75
CA GLY A 82 36.18 20.19 -16.18
C GLY A 82 34.90 20.61 -16.87
N LEU A 83 33.96 21.30 -16.22
CA LEU A 83 32.74 21.77 -16.90
C LEU A 83 32.99 23.14 -17.52
N ARG A 84 32.78 23.23 -18.84
CA ARG A 84 33.02 24.47 -19.59
C ARG A 84 31.77 24.96 -20.34
N GLY A 85 31.32 24.21 -21.33
CA GLY A 85 30.10 24.52 -22.06
C GLY A 85 28.86 23.93 -21.38
N VAL A 86 27.77 24.73 -21.29
CA VAL A 86 26.48 24.23 -20.77
C VAL A 86 25.35 24.73 -21.66
N LEU A 87 24.45 23.83 -22.04
CA LEU A 87 23.18 24.16 -22.67
C LEU A 87 22.07 23.59 -21.79
N ALA A 88 21.24 24.47 -21.24
CA ALA A 88 20.07 24.08 -20.45
C ALA A 88 18.79 24.49 -21.17
N VAL A 89 17.81 23.60 -21.18
CA VAL A 89 16.49 23.88 -21.79
C VAL A 89 15.39 23.53 -20.80
N PRO A 90 14.28 24.29 -20.77
CA PRO A 90 13.18 24.01 -19.87
C PRO A 90 12.42 22.76 -20.32
N VAL A 91 11.98 21.94 -19.35
CA VAL A 91 11.01 20.87 -19.56
C VAL A 91 9.62 21.44 -19.23
N VAL A 92 8.76 21.55 -20.25
CA VAL A 92 7.47 22.24 -20.14
C VAL A 92 6.33 21.27 -20.27
N VAL A 93 5.47 21.15 -19.25
CA VAL A 93 4.25 20.34 -19.25
C VAL A 93 3.03 21.27 -19.16
N ALA A 94 2.10 21.15 -20.08
CA ALA A 94 0.89 21.97 -20.14
C ALA A 94 1.14 23.49 -20.05
N GLY A 95 2.22 23.94 -20.69
CA GLY A 95 2.60 25.37 -20.75
C GLY A 95 3.33 25.90 -19.51
N ARG A 96 3.63 25.04 -18.53
CA ARG A 96 4.36 25.37 -17.29
C ARG A 96 5.70 24.65 -17.26
N PRO A 97 6.83 25.32 -16.96
CA PRO A 97 8.08 24.65 -16.67
C PRO A 97 7.91 23.74 -15.44
N VAL A 98 8.38 22.49 -15.55
CA VAL A 98 8.38 21.50 -14.46
C VAL A 98 9.79 21.00 -14.16
N GLY A 99 10.79 21.54 -14.87
CA GLY A 99 12.17 21.18 -14.71
C GLY A 99 13.06 21.75 -15.81
N ALA A 100 14.31 21.32 -15.80
CA ALA A 100 15.30 21.67 -16.84
C ALA A 100 16.10 20.42 -17.23
N LEU A 101 16.36 20.29 -18.52
CA LEU A 101 17.32 19.33 -19.09
C LEU A 101 18.60 20.12 -19.42
N SER A 102 19.72 19.72 -18.83
CA SER A 102 21.02 20.32 -19.08
C SER A 102 21.95 19.31 -19.74
N VAL A 103 22.72 19.77 -20.71
CA VAL A 103 23.87 19.04 -21.27
C VAL A 103 25.12 19.87 -21.08
N TYR A 104 26.27 19.22 -20.88
CA TYR A 104 27.53 19.93 -20.71
C TYR A 104 28.65 19.34 -21.57
N ALA A 105 29.64 20.21 -21.84
CA ALA A 105 30.90 19.82 -22.46
C ALA A 105 32.06 20.22 -21.55
N THR A 106 33.13 19.39 -21.57
CA THR A 106 34.37 19.65 -20.81
C THR A 106 35.27 20.68 -21.44
N GLU A 107 34.98 21.06 -22.69
CA GLU A 107 35.62 22.15 -23.40
C GLU A 107 34.62 23.28 -23.68
N TRP A 108 35.11 24.44 -24.11
CA TRP A 108 34.25 25.48 -24.62
C TRP A 108 33.43 24.96 -25.81
N CYS A 109 32.15 25.25 -25.85
CA CYS A 109 31.26 24.68 -26.86
C CYS A 109 30.38 25.81 -27.47
N PRO A 110 30.56 26.11 -28.75
CA PRO A 110 29.71 27.07 -29.44
C PRO A 110 28.40 26.43 -29.87
N TRP A 111 27.52 26.21 -28.92
CA TRP A 111 26.21 25.59 -29.16
C TRP A 111 25.48 26.24 -30.33
N SER A 112 25.20 25.48 -31.37
CA SER A 112 24.47 25.94 -32.54
C SER A 112 22.97 26.02 -32.29
N ALA A 113 22.24 26.73 -33.18
CA ALA A 113 20.78 26.69 -33.14
C ALA A 113 20.21 25.29 -33.33
N ILE A 114 20.94 24.40 -34.03
CA ILE A 114 20.55 22.98 -34.22
C ILE A 114 20.68 22.23 -32.91
N ASP A 115 21.75 22.44 -32.11
CA ASP A 115 21.93 21.82 -30.82
C ASP A 115 20.82 22.25 -29.84
N VAL A 116 20.52 23.53 -29.78
CA VAL A 116 19.43 24.08 -28.96
C VAL A 116 18.09 23.46 -29.34
N ALA A 117 17.80 23.38 -30.65
CA ALA A 117 16.56 22.80 -31.14
C ALA A 117 16.47 21.26 -30.83
N ALA A 118 17.59 20.57 -30.97
CA ALA A 118 17.65 19.13 -30.73
C ALA A 118 17.51 18.78 -29.24
N VAL A 119 18.22 19.48 -28.32
CA VAL A 119 18.06 19.31 -26.89
C VAL A 119 16.65 19.73 -26.44
N GLY A 120 16.08 20.79 -27.03
CA GLY A 120 14.69 21.22 -26.80
C GLY A 120 13.67 20.16 -27.23
N ALA A 121 13.85 19.54 -28.40
CA ALA A 121 12.98 18.44 -28.84
C ALA A 121 13.04 17.24 -27.88
N TYR A 122 14.22 16.94 -27.36
CA TYR A 122 14.40 15.87 -26.37
C TYR A 122 13.73 16.21 -25.02
N ALA A 123 13.84 17.46 -24.56
CA ALA A 123 13.10 17.94 -23.39
C ALA A 123 11.58 17.80 -23.59
N GLY A 124 11.10 18.00 -24.84
CA GLY A 124 9.70 17.74 -25.22
C GLY A 124 9.29 16.26 -25.03
N VAL A 125 10.15 15.33 -25.42
CA VAL A 125 9.89 13.88 -25.19
C VAL A 125 9.84 13.59 -23.69
N VAL A 126 10.75 14.15 -22.89
CA VAL A 126 10.73 14.01 -21.43
C VAL A 126 9.42 14.56 -20.85
N ALA A 127 8.98 15.74 -21.32
CA ALA A 127 7.73 16.34 -20.88
C ALA A 127 6.51 15.46 -21.17
N GLU A 128 6.45 14.80 -22.35
CA GLU A 128 5.38 13.87 -22.69
C GLU A 128 5.38 12.62 -21.80
N LEU A 129 6.55 12.07 -21.46
CA LEU A 129 6.67 10.95 -20.54
C LEU A 129 6.23 11.33 -19.14
N LEU A 130 6.61 12.52 -18.65
CA LEU A 130 6.16 13.02 -17.35
C LEU A 130 4.65 13.21 -17.32
N ARG A 131 4.08 13.81 -18.36
CA ARG A 131 2.63 14.00 -18.49
C ARG A 131 1.87 12.68 -18.47
N ALA A 132 2.39 11.66 -19.17
CA ALA A 132 1.78 10.32 -19.17
C ALA A 132 1.84 9.67 -17.79
N GLY A 133 2.98 9.80 -17.08
CA GLY A 133 3.14 9.30 -15.70
C GLY A 133 2.14 9.95 -14.75
N MET A 134 2.06 11.28 -14.74
CA MET A 134 1.11 12.03 -13.90
C MET A 134 -0.36 11.64 -14.20
N ALA A 135 -0.70 11.35 -15.45
CA ALA A 135 -2.05 10.91 -15.82
C ALA A 135 -2.37 9.49 -15.32
N LEU A 136 -1.38 8.60 -15.26
CA LEU A 136 -1.53 7.26 -14.66
C LEU A 136 -1.71 7.35 -13.16
N ASP A 137 -0.89 8.12 -12.45
CA ASP A 137 -1.00 8.32 -11.01
C ASP A 137 -2.36 8.90 -10.61
N ALA A 138 -2.87 9.87 -11.38
CA ALA A 138 -4.21 10.43 -11.18
C ALA A 138 -5.33 9.39 -11.36
N ARG A 139 -5.21 8.50 -12.35
CA ARG A 139 -6.15 7.40 -12.57
C ARG A 139 -6.12 6.38 -11.45
N ASP A 140 -4.93 6.02 -10.99
CA ASP A 140 -4.76 5.07 -9.89
C ASP A 140 -5.35 5.62 -8.59
N ALA A 141 -5.19 6.91 -8.32
CA ALA A 141 -5.82 7.60 -7.20
C ALA A 141 -7.37 7.58 -7.31
N GLU A 142 -7.93 7.86 -8.49
CA GLU A 142 -9.37 7.81 -8.74
C GLU A 142 -9.94 6.40 -8.55
N VAL A 143 -9.25 5.37 -9.08
CA VAL A 143 -9.63 3.96 -8.90
C VAL A 143 -9.57 3.57 -7.42
N ALA A 144 -8.55 4.01 -6.68
CA ALA A 144 -8.43 3.76 -5.25
C ALA A 144 -9.59 4.40 -4.47
N GLU A 145 -9.94 5.65 -4.78
CA GLU A 145 -11.07 6.36 -4.16
C GLU A 145 -12.41 5.65 -4.43
N LEU A 146 -12.68 5.30 -5.70
CA LEU A 146 -13.90 4.58 -6.08
C LEU A 146 -13.97 3.20 -5.40
N THR A 147 -12.86 2.48 -5.32
CA THR A 147 -12.78 1.19 -4.64
C THR A 147 -13.05 1.33 -3.15
N GLN A 148 -12.50 2.36 -2.52
CA GLN A 148 -12.76 2.67 -1.11
C GLN A 148 -14.23 3.00 -0.87
N ALA A 149 -14.85 3.81 -1.73
CA ALA A 149 -16.27 4.16 -1.62
C ALA A 149 -17.18 2.93 -1.77
N LEU A 150 -16.88 2.04 -2.72
CA LEU A 150 -17.62 0.79 -2.91
C LEU A 150 -17.46 -0.13 -1.70
N THR A 151 -16.25 -0.29 -1.20
CA THR A 151 -15.97 -1.11 0.00
C THR A 151 -16.71 -0.56 1.23
N ALA A 152 -16.70 0.75 1.42
CA ALA A 152 -17.45 1.40 2.51
C ALA A 152 -18.94 1.09 2.43
N ARG A 153 -19.52 1.16 1.22
CA ARG A 153 -20.93 0.83 1.00
C ARG A 153 -21.25 -0.63 1.33
N VAL A 154 -20.39 -1.56 0.94
CA VAL A 154 -20.56 -3.00 1.26
C VAL A 154 -20.57 -3.21 2.78
N TRP A 155 -19.67 -2.58 3.54
CA TRP A 155 -19.68 -2.67 5.00
C TRP A 155 -20.95 -2.13 5.62
N VAL A 156 -21.47 -1.00 5.12
CA VAL A 156 -22.72 -0.41 5.62
C VAL A 156 -23.90 -1.33 5.36
N GLU A 157 -24.01 -1.93 4.18
CA GLU A 157 -25.10 -2.87 3.86
C GLU A 157 -25.01 -4.15 4.69
N GLN A 158 -23.81 -4.69 4.90
CA GLN A 158 -23.60 -5.86 5.76
C GLN A 158 -23.95 -5.56 7.23
N ALA A 159 -23.53 -4.39 7.75
CA ALA A 159 -23.84 -3.98 9.10
C ALA A 159 -25.36 -3.77 9.31
N ARG A 160 -26.02 -3.18 8.31
CA ARG A 160 -27.50 -3.06 8.31
C ARG A 160 -28.16 -4.43 8.40
N GLY A 161 -27.70 -5.41 7.58
CA GLY A 161 -28.19 -6.79 7.64
C GLY A 161 -27.91 -7.46 9.00
N ALA A 162 -26.74 -7.22 9.58
CA ALA A 162 -26.38 -7.75 10.90
C ALA A 162 -27.32 -7.20 11.98
N LEU A 163 -27.58 -5.88 12.02
CA LEU A 163 -28.47 -5.26 12.99
C LEU A 163 -29.93 -5.74 12.84
N VAL A 164 -30.39 -5.93 11.61
CA VAL A 164 -31.71 -6.56 11.35
C VAL A 164 -31.78 -7.95 11.95
N ALA A 165 -30.73 -8.75 11.77
CA ALA A 165 -30.70 -10.12 12.26
C ALA A 165 -30.49 -10.24 13.78
N THR A 166 -29.69 -9.37 14.39
CA THR A 166 -29.30 -9.47 15.81
C THR A 166 -30.19 -8.67 16.74
N GLU A 167 -30.63 -7.47 16.31
CA GLU A 167 -31.47 -6.57 17.12
C GLU A 167 -32.96 -6.60 16.71
N GLY A 168 -33.32 -7.33 15.64
CA GLY A 168 -34.69 -7.40 15.15
C GLY A 168 -35.25 -6.09 14.56
N LEU A 169 -34.35 -5.18 14.16
CA LEU A 169 -34.72 -3.88 13.60
C LEU A 169 -35.22 -4.02 12.17
N ASP A 170 -36.09 -3.10 11.73
CA ASP A 170 -36.33 -2.93 10.31
C ASP A 170 -35.10 -2.26 9.60
N PRO A 171 -34.98 -2.35 8.27
CA PRO A 171 -33.83 -1.80 7.56
C PRO A 171 -33.61 -0.28 7.71
N ALA A 172 -34.73 0.50 7.92
CA ALA A 172 -34.63 1.95 8.12
C ALA A 172 -34.10 2.26 9.52
N ALA A 173 -34.63 1.61 10.55
CA ALA A 173 -34.17 1.72 11.93
C ALA A 173 -32.71 1.28 12.09
N ALA A 174 -32.27 0.20 11.40
CA ALA A 174 -30.90 -0.24 11.38
C ALA A 174 -29.95 0.82 10.78
N SER A 175 -30.38 1.49 9.70
CA SER A 175 -29.60 2.58 9.09
C SER A 175 -29.48 3.79 10.02
N GLU A 176 -30.56 4.19 10.71
CA GLU A 176 -30.52 5.25 11.71
C GLU A 176 -29.63 4.89 12.90
N ARG A 177 -29.68 3.64 13.36
CA ARG A 177 -28.81 3.15 14.43
C ARG A 177 -27.33 3.28 14.09
N LEU A 178 -26.94 2.92 12.84
CA LEU A 178 -25.56 3.07 12.36
C LEU A 178 -25.13 4.55 12.32
N ARG A 179 -25.99 5.44 11.79
CA ARG A 179 -25.69 6.88 11.74
C ARG A 179 -25.57 7.48 13.15
N ALA A 180 -26.46 7.12 14.07
CA ALA A 180 -26.40 7.58 15.45
C ALA A 180 -25.09 7.13 16.14
N ARG A 181 -24.66 5.87 15.96
CA ARG A 181 -23.38 5.37 16.49
C ARG A 181 -22.20 6.12 15.90
N ALA A 182 -22.19 6.37 14.58
CA ALA A 182 -21.12 7.11 13.91
C ALA A 182 -21.02 8.56 14.42
N GLY A 183 -22.16 9.26 14.56
CA GLY A 183 -22.21 10.61 15.13
C GLY A 183 -21.74 10.66 16.58
N ALA A 184 -22.20 9.74 17.42
CA ALA A 184 -21.79 9.70 18.84
C ALA A 184 -20.30 9.40 19.05
N SER A 185 -19.69 8.58 18.18
CA SER A 185 -18.29 8.20 18.28
C SER A 185 -17.34 9.10 17.48
N GLN A 186 -17.86 10.06 16.72
CA GLN A 186 -17.09 10.91 15.78
C GLN A 186 -16.24 10.09 14.77
N ARG A 187 -16.73 8.92 14.37
CA ARG A 187 -16.07 8.02 13.43
C ARG A 187 -16.85 7.97 12.10
N THR A 188 -16.19 7.47 11.05
CA THR A 188 -16.88 7.30 9.77
C THR A 188 -17.96 6.21 9.88
N LEU A 189 -19.01 6.34 9.07
CA LEU A 189 -20.07 5.34 9.00
C LEU A 189 -19.53 3.96 8.61
N ALA A 190 -18.53 3.92 7.74
CA ALA A 190 -17.86 2.70 7.30
C ALA A 190 -17.09 2.00 8.42
N ASP A 191 -16.39 2.75 9.28
CA ASP A 191 -15.65 2.18 10.41
C ASP A 191 -16.58 1.57 11.45
N VAL A 192 -17.67 2.27 11.76
CA VAL A 192 -18.71 1.77 12.68
C VAL A 192 -19.40 0.55 12.07
N ALA A 193 -19.68 0.56 10.78
CA ALA A 193 -20.28 -0.57 10.10
C ALA A 193 -19.37 -1.82 10.14
N ARG A 194 -18.07 -1.63 9.90
CA ARG A 194 -17.09 -2.72 10.00
C ARG A 194 -17.05 -3.33 11.38
N GLU A 195 -17.06 -2.51 12.43
CA GLU A 195 -17.11 -2.96 13.81
C GLU A 195 -18.36 -3.80 14.09
N VAL A 196 -19.55 -3.29 13.72
CA VAL A 196 -20.83 -4.02 13.88
C VAL A 196 -20.80 -5.39 13.20
N VAL A 197 -20.26 -5.48 11.98
CA VAL A 197 -20.13 -6.77 11.27
C VAL A 197 -19.19 -7.70 12.00
N GLN A 198 -18.06 -7.21 12.48
CA GLN A 198 -17.06 -8.02 13.21
C GLN A 198 -17.62 -8.52 14.55
N ASP A 199 -18.39 -7.71 15.26
CA ASP A 199 -19.06 -8.11 16.50
C ASP A 199 -20.09 -9.20 16.23
N ALA A 200 -20.96 -9.02 15.25
CA ALA A 200 -21.95 -10.02 14.85
C ALA A 200 -21.32 -11.35 14.39
N GLN A 201 -20.16 -11.31 13.76
CA GLN A 201 -19.40 -12.51 13.40
C GLN A 201 -18.81 -13.22 14.62
N ARG A 202 -18.27 -12.47 15.59
CA ARG A 202 -17.75 -13.01 16.85
C ARG A 202 -18.83 -13.70 17.65
N ASP A 203 -19.99 -13.05 17.79
CA ASP A 203 -21.14 -13.61 18.52
C ASP A 203 -21.68 -14.88 17.87
N ARG A 204 -21.76 -14.92 16.53
CA ARG A 204 -22.15 -16.11 15.78
C ARG A 204 -21.18 -17.26 16.01
N THR A 205 -19.88 -16.99 15.94
CA THR A 205 -18.84 -17.99 16.15
C THR A 205 -18.87 -18.54 17.59
N ALA A 206 -19.04 -17.67 18.57
CA ALA A 206 -19.19 -18.06 19.99
C ALA A 206 -20.47 -18.89 20.21
N GLY A 207 -21.58 -18.50 19.61
CA GLY A 207 -22.85 -19.25 19.64
C GLY A 207 -22.71 -20.65 19.07
N MET A 208 -22.09 -20.79 17.91
CA MET A 208 -21.84 -22.10 17.29
C MET A 208 -20.89 -22.98 18.12
N ALA A 209 -19.87 -22.39 18.74
CA ALA A 209 -18.95 -23.10 19.62
C ALA A 209 -19.68 -23.61 20.88
N ALA A 210 -20.53 -22.79 21.48
CA ALA A 210 -21.34 -23.16 22.64
C ALA A 210 -22.34 -24.28 22.30
N GLU A 211 -22.99 -24.25 21.15
CA GLU A 211 -23.91 -25.29 20.70
C GLU A 211 -23.19 -26.61 20.47
N ARG A 212 -22.04 -26.60 19.80
CA ARG A 212 -21.19 -27.81 19.63
C ARG A 212 -20.74 -28.37 20.97
N ALA A 213 -20.41 -27.52 21.95
CA ALA A 213 -20.04 -27.95 23.29
C ALA A 213 -21.23 -28.65 24.02
N ARG A 214 -22.44 -28.09 23.90
CA ARG A 214 -23.68 -28.68 24.45
C ARG A 214 -23.99 -30.03 23.81
N SER A 215 -23.87 -30.13 22.48
CA SER A 215 -24.09 -31.39 21.76
C SER A 215 -23.12 -32.48 22.23
N ARG A 216 -21.83 -32.20 22.30
CA ARG A 216 -20.82 -33.13 22.80
C ARG A 216 -21.07 -33.56 24.25
N ALA A 217 -21.47 -32.59 25.09
CA ALA A 217 -21.80 -32.91 26.49
C ALA A 217 -23.06 -33.78 26.61
N ALA A 218 -24.04 -33.61 25.73
CA ALA A 218 -25.21 -34.46 25.66
C ALA A 218 -24.86 -35.89 25.19
N GLU A 219 -24.04 -36.01 24.16
CA GLU A 219 -23.53 -37.32 23.67
C GLU A 219 -22.75 -38.05 24.75
N ALA A 220 -21.81 -37.39 25.44
CA ALA A 220 -21.06 -38.01 26.53
C ALA A 220 -21.94 -38.47 27.71
N ARG A 221 -23.01 -37.71 28.03
CA ARG A 221 -23.97 -38.13 29.06
C ARG A 221 -24.80 -39.35 28.62
N ALA A 222 -25.17 -39.43 27.34
CA ALA A 222 -25.87 -40.57 26.79
C ALA A 222 -25.00 -41.83 26.83
N GLU A 223 -23.73 -41.74 26.42
CA GLU A 223 -22.76 -42.85 26.50
C GLU A 223 -22.55 -43.32 27.94
N GLN A 224 -22.42 -42.37 28.90
CA GLN A 224 -22.28 -42.72 30.33
C GLN A 224 -23.54 -43.40 30.88
N ALA A 225 -24.73 -42.97 30.47
CA ALA A 225 -25.98 -43.59 30.89
C ALA A 225 -26.14 -44.99 30.32
N GLU A 226 -25.75 -45.22 29.09
CA GLU A 226 -25.75 -46.52 28.43
C GLU A 226 -24.77 -47.50 29.10
N ALA A 227 -23.54 -47.08 29.36
CA ALA A 227 -22.54 -47.84 30.09
C ALA A 227 -23.00 -48.18 31.52
N ALA A 228 -23.66 -47.25 32.22
CA ALA A 228 -24.20 -47.49 33.55
C ALA A 228 -25.36 -48.50 33.53
N LEU A 229 -26.20 -48.48 32.48
CA LEU A 229 -27.28 -49.46 32.30
C LEU A 229 -26.73 -50.85 32.02
N GLU A 230 -25.74 -50.99 31.15
CA GLU A 230 -25.05 -52.25 30.89
C GLU A 230 -24.40 -52.82 32.13
N ALA A 231 -23.70 -51.99 32.92
CA ALA A 231 -23.10 -52.43 34.19
C ALA A 231 -24.13 -52.84 35.20
N ALA A 232 -25.30 -52.20 35.29
CA ALA A 232 -26.39 -52.58 36.17
C ALA A 232 -27.04 -53.93 35.73
N GLN A 233 -27.19 -54.18 34.45
CA GLN A 233 -27.69 -55.41 33.88
C GLN A 233 -26.73 -56.57 34.13
N ALA A 234 -25.43 -56.39 33.96
CA ALA A 234 -24.40 -57.34 34.27
C ALA A 234 -24.40 -57.73 35.76
N ALA A 235 -24.51 -56.78 36.66
CA ALA A 235 -24.57 -57.02 38.11
C ALA A 235 -25.85 -57.74 38.54
N ALA A 236 -27.00 -57.52 37.88
CA ALA A 236 -28.23 -58.24 38.12
C ALA A 236 -28.13 -59.68 37.66
N SER A 237 -27.50 -59.98 36.55
CA SER A 237 -27.29 -61.34 36.00
C SER A 237 -26.34 -62.19 36.87
N GLU A 238 -25.29 -61.52 37.44
CA GLU A 238 -24.41 -62.19 38.39
C GLU A 238 -25.13 -62.61 39.73
N LYS A 239 -26.03 -61.74 40.21
CA LYS A 239 -26.86 -62.04 41.39
C LYS A 239 -27.82 -63.23 41.18
N ASP A 240 -28.42 -63.32 40.01
CA ASP A 240 -29.32 -64.43 39.66
C ASP A 240 -28.56 -65.78 39.50
N ALA A 241 -27.36 -65.75 38.92
CA ALA A 241 -26.49 -66.93 38.79
C ALA A 241 -25.93 -67.46 40.11
N GLY A 242 -25.84 -66.64 41.18
CA GLY A 242 -25.38 -67.02 42.51
C GLY A 242 -26.47 -67.64 43.43
N ALA A 243 -27.76 -67.65 43.02
CA ALA A 243 -28.87 -68.12 43.80
C ALA A 243 -29.16 -69.63 43.65
N ASP A 244 -28.56 -70.28 42.66
CA ASP A 244 -28.73 -71.78 42.44
C ASP A 244 -27.55 -72.56 43.06
N GLY A 245 -27.46 -72.56 44.37
CA GLY A 245 -26.60 -73.48 45.12
C GLY A 245 -27.22 -74.90 45.17
N PRO A 246 -26.42 -76.03 45.11
CA PRO A 246 -26.93 -77.40 45.00
C PRO A 246 -27.72 -77.82 46.24
N PRO A 247 -28.80 -78.64 46.06
CA PRO A 247 -29.62 -79.10 47.17
C PRO A 247 -28.83 -80.09 48.08
N THR A 248 -28.83 -79.79 49.35
CA THR A 248 -28.30 -80.66 50.40
C THR A 248 -29.09 -81.96 50.44
N ALA A 249 -28.44 -83.11 50.18
CA ALA A 249 -28.99 -84.47 50.33
C ALA A 249 -29.34 -84.83 51.79
N PRO A 250 -30.44 -85.51 52.03
CA PRO A 250 -30.84 -85.89 53.38
C PRO A 250 -30.01 -87.07 53.89
N GLY A 251 -29.57 -86.97 55.15
CA GLY A 251 -28.75 -87.96 55.86
C GLY A 251 -29.42 -89.26 56.06
N ALA A 252 -28.71 -90.35 55.81
CA ALA A 252 -29.07 -91.71 56.11
C ALA A 252 -28.91 -92.01 57.62
N ARG A 253 -29.97 -92.46 58.23
CA ARG A 253 -29.94 -92.97 59.57
C ARG A 253 -29.31 -94.39 59.51
N HIS A 254 -28.41 -94.68 60.38
CA HIS A 254 -28.00 -95.99 60.70
C HIS A 254 -28.46 -96.32 62.14
N ASP A 255 -29.41 -97.26 62.16
CA ASP A 255 -29.79 -98.01 63.38
C ASP A 255 -28.80 -99.12 63.62
N GLY A 256 -28.61 -99.43 64.85
CA GLY A 256 -28.50 -100.78 65.21
C GLY A 256 -27.32 -101.29 66.01
N SER A 257 -27.65 -101.61 67.19
CA SER A 257 -27.15 -102.64 68.15
C SER A 257 -25.94 -102.29 68.95
#